data_02c8278d2281ca7d2c0f1d3190c8bbfb
#
_entry.id   02c8278d2281ca7d2c0f1d3190c8bbfb
#
_cell.length_a   1.000
_cell.length_b   1.000
_cell.length_c   1.000
_cell.angle_alpha   90.00
_cell.angle_beta   90.00
_cell.angle_gamma   90.00
#
_symmetry.space_group_name_H-M   'P 1'
#
loop_
_entity.id
_entity.type
_entity.pdbx_description
1 polymer ?
#
loop_
_entity_poly.entity_id
_entity_poly.type
_entity_poly.pdbx_seq_one_letter_code
_entity_poly.pdbx_strand_id
1 'polypeptide(L)' 'IQARTFSSMAKTHVANALCKTLDDAIQMHGGLGYSHDMPFARWYTYARAGRIADGPDEVHRWVVARDYLMEKVDLLG' A
#
# COMPACT_ATOMS: atom_id res chain seq x y z
N ILE A 1 -12.45 16.47 3.42
CA ILE A 1 -12.08 15.08 3.10
C ILE A 1 -12.61 14.16 4.19
N GLN A 2 -13.27 13.10 3.82
CA GLN A 2 -13.87 12.16 4.74
C GLN A 2 -12.83 11.16 5.28
N ALA A 3 -13.12 10.57 6.45
CA ALA A 3 -12.26 9.57 7.06
C ALA A 3 -11.97 8.41 6.13
N ARG A 4 -12.96 8.00 5.31
CA ARG A 4 -12.78 6.94 4.32
C ARG A 4 -11.67 7.26 3.33
N THR A 5 -11.59 8.51 2.85
CA THR A 5 -10.56 8.92 1.91
C THR A 5 -9.18 8.86 2.57
N PHE A 6 -9.06 9.36 3.79
CA PHE A 6 -7.80 9.27 4.53
C PHE A 6 -7.38 7.82 4.76
N SER A 7 -8.32 6.93 5.09
CA SER A 7 -8.01 5.51 5.29
C SER A 7 -7.49 4.87 4.01
N SER A 8 -8.09 5.19 2.86
CA SER A 8 -7.64 4.67 1.57
C SER A 8 -6.26 5.18 1.21
N MET A 9 -5.99 6.46 1.45
CA MET A 9 -4.68 7.06 1.20
C MET A 9 -3.62 6.41 2.08
N ALA A 10 -3.90 6.27 3.38
CA ALA A 10 -2.98 5.67 4.33
C ALA A 10 -2.68 4.21 3.98
N LYS A 11 -3.70 3.42 3.67
CA LYS A 11 -3.51 2.02 3.31
C LYS A 11 -2.62 1.87 2.08
N THR A 12 -2.87 2.67 1.03
CA THR A 12 -2.07 2.63 -0.18
C THR A 12 -0.61 3.00 0.11
N HIS A 13 -0.41 4.09 0.83
CA HIS A 13 0.95 4.58 1.10
C HIS A 13 1.73 3.63 2.01
N VAL A 14 1.14 3.20 3.12
CA VAL A 14 1.82 2.35 4.10
C VAL A 14 2.15 0.99 3.51
N ALA A 15 1.20 0.36 2.81
CA ALA A 15 1.43 -0.94 2.20
C ALA A 15 2.55 -0.89 1.16
N ASN A 16 2.58 0.13 0.32
CA ASN A 16 3.62 0.29 -0.69
C ASN A 16 4.98 0.59 -0.07
N ALA A 17 5.03 1.45 0.94
CA ALA A 17 6.26 1.78 1.64
C ALA A 17 6.85 0.56 2.34
N LEU A 18 6.02 -0.25 3.00
CA LEU A 18 6.46 -1.45 3.68
C LEU A 18 6.99 -2.47 2.68
N CYS A 19 6.29 -2.69 1.57
CA CYS A 19 6.76 -3.61 0.52
C CYS A 19 8.11 -3.17 -0.03
N LYS A 20 8.28 -1.88 -0.31
CA LYS A 20 9.55 -1.36 -0.82
C LYS A 20 10.68 -1.54 0.19
N THR A 21 10.43 -1.26 1.46
CA THR A 21 11.43 -1.41 2.52
C THR A 21 11.88 -2.87 2.63
N LEU A 22 10.94 -3.80 2.61
CA LEU A 22 11.26 -5.22 2.70
C LEU A 22 11.96 -5.74 1.45
N ASP A 23 11.54 -5.25 0.27
CA ASP A 23 12.21 -5.57 -0.99
C ASP A 23 13.67 -5.12 -0.95
N ASP A 24 13.92 -3.90 -0.51
CA ASP A 24 15.27 -3.36 -0.37
C ASP A 24 16.09 -4.16 0.65
N ALA A 25 15.47 -4.57 1.76
CA ALA A 25 16.14 -5.39 2.77
C ALA A 25 16.57 -6.75 2.20
N ILE A 26 15.69 -7.39 1.42
CA ILE A 26 16.01 -8.65 0.75
C ILE A 26 17.19 -8.45 -0.20
N GLN A 27 17.16 -7.40 -0.99
CA GLN A 27 18.21 -7.10 -1.97
C GLN A 27 19.56 -6.87 -1.28
N MET A 28 19.57 -6.13 -0.18
CA MET A 28 20.79 -5.82 0.57
C MET A 28 21.44 -7.06 1.18
N HIS A 29 20.62 -8.05 1.54
CA HIS A 29 21.12 -9.30 2.11
C HIS A 29 21.37 -10.39 1.06
N GLY A 30 21.04 -10.14 -0.20
CA GLY A 30 21.24 -11.08 -1.29
C GLY A 30 20.48 -12.38 -1.08
N GLY A 31 21.12 -13.51 -1.41
CA GLY A 31 20.50 -14.83 -1.29
C GLY A 31 20.05 -15.16 0.12
N LEU A 32 20.78 -14.69 1.14
CA LEU A 32 20.38 -14.91 2.54
C LEU A 32 19.07 -14.20 2.85
N GLY A 33 18.88 -12.98 2.34
CA GLY A 33 17.65 -12.23 2.56
C GLY A 33 16.43 -12.88 1.95
N TYR A 34 16.61 -13.60 0.86
CA TYR A 34 15.52 -14.34 0.19
C TYR A 34 15.24 -15.69 0.87
N SER A 35 16.18 -16.21 1.65
CA SER A 35 16.09 -17.53 2.27
C SER A 35 15.17 -17.51 3.49
N HIS A 36 14.82 -18.72 3.95
CA HIS A 36 14.02 -18.89 5.17
C HIS A 36 14.83 -18.65 6.45
N ASP A 37 16.14 -18.51 6.36
CA ASP A 37 16.99 -18.21 7.52
C ASP A 37 16.78 -16.79 8.03
N MET A 38 16.30 -15.89 7.16
CA MET A 38 15.94 -14.51 7.52
C MET A 38 14.44 -14.33 7.34
N PRO A 39 13.80 -13.48 8.15
CA PRO A 39 12.34 -13.31 8.08
C PRO A 39 11.85 -12.44 6.93
N PHE A 40 12.75 -11.79 6.17
CA PHE A 40 12.38 -10.74 5.22
C PHE A 40 11.47 -11.25 4.10
N ALA A 41 11.76 -12.43 3.53
CA ALA A 41 10.94 -12.99 2.46
C ALA A 41 9.52 -13.29 2.93
N ARG A 42 9.38 -13.83 4.15
CA ARG A 42 8.09 -14.12 4.74
C ARG A 42 7.33 -12.83 5.04
N TRP A 43 8.01 -11.85 5.62
CA TRP A 43 7.40 -10.55 5.89
C TRP A 43 6.98 -9.86 4.60
N TYR A 44 7.80 -9.95 3.55
CA TYR A 44 7.46 -9.39 2.25
C TYR A 44 6.18 -10.04 1.69
N THR A 45 6.05 -11.34 1.81
CA THR A 45 4.86 -12.06 1.34
C THR A 45 3.61 -11.52 2.04
N TYR A 46 3.65 -11.34 3.36
CA TYR A 46 2.52 -10.80 4.09
C TYR A 46 2.24 -9.35 3.74
N ALA A 47 3.27 -8.52 3.63
CA ALA A 47 3.12 -7.11 3.27
C ALA A 47 2.56 -6.97 1.86
N ARG A 48 3.03 -7.78 0.92
CA ARG A 48 2.55 -7.75 -0.47
C ARG A 48 1.09 -8.17 -0.55
N ALA A 49 0.68 -9.15 0.24
CA ALA A 49 -0.71 -9.56 0.32
C ALA A 49 -1.60 -8.41 0.84
N GLY A 50 -1.07 -7.57 1.71
CA GLY A 50 -1.80 -6.41 2.23
C GLY A 50 -2.20 -5.41 1.16
N ARG A 51 -1.51 -5.38 0.03
CA ARG A 51 -1.88 -4.51 -1.10
C ARG A 51 -3.10 -5.03 -1.85
N ILE A 52 -3.49 -6.26 -1.64
CA ILE A 52 -4.63 -6.90 -2.28
C ILE A 52 -5.78 -7.08 -1.28
N ALA A 53 -5.44 -7.44 -0.04
CA ALA A 53 -6.42 -7.67 1.02
C ALA A 53 -7.15 -6.37 1.36
N ASP A 54 -8.43 -6.48 1.72
CA ASP A 54 -9.29 -5.35 2.10
C ASP A 54 -9.40 -4.30 0.99
N GLY A 55 -9.24 -4.73 -0.25
CA GLY A 55 -9.33 -3.90 -1.43
C GLY A 55 -7.96 -3.63 -2.04
N PRO A 56 -7.80 -3.88 -3.34
CA PRO A 56 -6.54 -3.61 -4.05
C PRO A 56 -6.19 -2.12 -4.04
N ASP A 57 -4.91 -1.81 -4.22
CA ASP A 57 -4.42 -0.43 -4.30
C ASP A 57 -5.19 0.39 -5.33
N GLU A 58 -5.51 -0.22 -6.47
CA GLU A 58 -6.24 0.44 -7.55
C GLU A 58 -7.63 0.88 -7.11
N VAL A 59 -8.30 0.07 -6.30
CA VAL A 59 -9.62 0.41 -5.76
C VAL A 59 -9.50 1.58 -4.78
N HIS A 60 -8.48 1.57 -3.92
CA HIS A 60 -8.27 2.68 -2.98
C HIS A 60 -7.89 3.97 -3.71
N ARG A 61 -7.10 3.88 -4.76
CA ARG A 61 -6.78 5.05 -5.58
C ARG A 61 -8.01 5.60 -6.27
N TRP A 62 -8.89 4.71 -6.74
CA TRP A 62 -10.16 5.11 -7.33
C TRP A 62 -11.04 5.84 -6.31
N VAL A 63 -11.12 5.33 -5.08
CA VAL A 63 -11.89 5.96 -4.00
C VAL A 63 -11.38 7.37 -3.73
N VAL A 64 -10.05 7.53 -3.63
CA VAL A 64 -9.43 8.84 -3.39
C VAL A 64 -9.73 9.79 -4.55
N ALA A 65 -9.57 9.33 -5.78
CA ALA A 65 -9.83 10.16 -6.95
C ALA A 65 -11.29 10.57 -7.03
N ARG A 66 -12.20 9.62 -6.79
CA ARG A 66 -13.64 9.90 -6.80
C ARG A 66 -13.99 10.95 -5.75
N ASP A 67 -13.51 10.77 -4.52
CA ASP A 67 -13.85 11.67 -3.43
C ASP A 67 -13.30 13.06 -3.67
N TYR A 68 -12.09 13.15 -4.23
CA TYR A 68 -11.50 14.43 -4.61
C TYR A 68 -12.33 15.15 -5.67
N LEU A 69 -12.74 14.43 -6.72
CA LEU A 69 -13.52 15.00 -7.80
C LEU A 69 -14.91 15.44 -7.33
N MET A 70 -15.54 14.66 -6.45
CA MET A 70 -16.84 15.02 -5.89
C MET A 70 -16.75 16.29 -5.06
N GLU A 71 -15.68 16.44 -4.28
CA GLU A 71 -15.46 17.65 -3.50
C GLU A 71 -15.29 18.86 -4.42
N LYS A 72 -14.57 18.71 -5.53
CA LYS A 72 -14.40 19.78 -6.51
C LYS A 72 -15.72 20.18 -7.16
N VAL A 73 -16.56 19.21 -7.48
CA VAL A 73 -17.89 19.49 -8.06
C VAL A 73 -18.75 20.27 -7.07
N ASP A 74 -18.72 19.88 -5.80
CA ASP A 74 -19.48 20.60 -4.75
C ASP A 74 -19.02 22.05 -4.62
N LEU A 75 -17.72 22.30 -4.73
CA LEU A 75 -17.18 23.65 -4.67
C LEU A 75 -17.59 24.50 -5.87
N LEU A 76 -17.78 23.88 -7.03
CA LEU A 76 -18.17 24.58 -8.26
C LEU A 76 -19.68 24.78 -8.37
N GLY A 77 -20.43 23.95 -7.69
CA GLY A 77 -21.88 23.95 -7.76
C GLY A 77 -22.54 24.55 -6.58
#